data_660bbfd24d83193aaa223dfe96b9ae32
#
_entry.id   660bbfd24d83193aaa223dfe96b9ae32
#
_cell.length_a   1.000
_cell.length_b   1.000
_cell.length_c   1.000
_cell.angle_alpha   90.00
_cell.angle_beta   90.00
_cell.angle_gamma   90.00
#
_symmetry.space_group_name_H-M   'P 1'
#
loop_
_entity.id
_entity.type
_entity.pdbx_description
1 polymer ?
#
loop_
_entity_poly.entity_id
_entity_poly.type
_entity_poly.pdbx_seq_one_letter_code
_entity_poly.pdbx_strand_id
1 'polypeptide(L)'
;MHAIAPKTILLNKPAGYTTTRSDRHAERTIFDLLPTDTGNLFHVGRLDKESEGLLLLTNDGILAQDLMHPSKGVDKEYEVILDKTFNDGDAAALRKGTWIEGSVARIESVLNIAPNKILIILHQGLKRQIRVMLGQLGFKVQRLTRTRLGPLTLRGVKPGSYRELRTEDLEMLRKALSAPRPKREKTTPAKKLKSKQHSRFQLIPAAAKSPSARNKSRRAPSEGNPTTKRPRKKSPTGDRIQGFKRISPPK
;
A
#
# COMPACT_ATOMS: atom_id res chain seq x y z
N MET A 1 18.70 8.84 35.02
CA MET A 1 17.80 8.58 33.86
C MET A 1 18.60 7.83 32.80
N HIS A 2 18.29 6.57 32.53
CA HIS A 2 18.92 5.85 31.43
C HIS A 2 18.38 6.38 30.10
N ALA A 3 19.28 6.96 29.30
CA ALA A 3 18.93 7.39 27.95
C ALA A 3 18.53 6.13 27.12
N ILE A 4 17.28 6.09 26.67
CA ILE A 4 16.80 5.01 25.80
C ILE A 4 17.54 5.13 24.46
N ALA A 5 18.24 4.06 24.04
CA ALA A 5 18.96 4.06 22.78
C ALA A 5 18.01 4.35 21.58
N PRO A 6 18.46 5.16 20.61
CA PRO A 6 17.66 5.44 19.41
C PRO A 6 17.36 4.14 18.66
N LYS A 7 16.08 3.87 18.45
CA LYS A 7 15.60 2.71 17.71
C LYS A 7 14.70 3.15 16.56
N THR A 8 14.95 2.61 15.38
CA THR A 8 14.12 2.87 14.18
C THR A 8 13.85 1.55 13.48
N ILE A 9 12.59 1.29 13.18
CA ILE A 9 12.16 0.10 12.46
C ILE A 9 11.47 0.47 11.14
N LEU A 10 11.65 -0.38 10.15
CA LEU A 10 10.96 -0.36 8.88
C LEU A 10 9.91 -1.46 8.90
N LEU A 11 8.65 -1.08 8.88
CA LEU A 11 7.49 -1.96 8.81
C LEU A 11 6.98 -2.02 7.37
N ASN A 12 6.68 -3.21 6.86
CA ASN A 12 5.87 -3.40 5.67
C ASN A 12 4.40 -3.54 6.08
N LYS A 13 3.72 -2.40 6.19
CA LYS A 13 2.32 -2.34 6.64
C LYS A 13 1.40 -3.05 5.63
N PRO A 14 0.61 -4.04 6.01
CA PRO A 14 -0.44 -4.60 5.17
C PRO A 14 -1.67 -3.69 5.16
N ALA A 15 -2.58 -3.87 4.20
CA ALA A 15 -3.90 -3.25 4.22
C ALA A 15 -4.70 -3.70 5.45
N GLY A 16 -5.68 -2.88 5.86
CA GLY A 16 -6.56 -3.19 7.00
C GLY A 16 -6.08 -2.70 8.36
N TYR A 17 -4.84 -2.25 8.48
CA TYR A 17 -4.26 -1.72 9.72
C TYR A 17 -4.26 -0.19 9.73
N THR A 18 -4.72 0.42 10.81
CA THR A 18 -4.70 1.89 10.98
C THR A 18 -3.35 2.34 11.51
N THR A 19 -2.83 3.44 10.94
CA THR A 19 -1.57 4.06 11.39
C THR A 19 -1.84 4.95 12.60
N THR A 20 -1.97 4.34 13.76
CA THR A 20 -2.19 5.02 15.06
C THR A 20 -1.70 4.13 16.19
N ARG A 21 -1.38 4.73 17.34
CA ARG A 21 -1.09 3.98 18.57
C ARG A 21 -2.37 3.54 19.26
N SER A 22 -3.41 4.37 19.24
CA SER A 22 -4.71 4.09 19.84
C SER A 22 -5.79 4.80 19.04
N ASP A 23 -6.85 4.08 18.71
CA ASP A 23 -8.05 4.61 18.07
C ASP A 23 -9.23 3.72 18.47
N ARG A 24 -10.26 4.30 19.09
CA ARG A 24 -11.45 3.56 19.58
C ARG A 24 -12.23 2.88 18.46
N HIS A 25 -12.05 3.34 17.23
CA HIS A 25 -12.75 2.82 16.05
C HIS A 25 -11.87 1.92 15.17
N ALA A 26 -10.59 1.73 15.55
CA ALA A 26 -9.69 0.89 14.80
C ALA A 26 -9.73 -0.55 15.36
N GLU A 27 -10.18 -1.49 14.54
CA GLU A 27 -10.11 -2.93 14.86
C GLU A 27 -8.66 -3.42 15.00
N ARG A 28 -7.76 -2.86 14.17
CA ARG A 28 -6.34 -3.22 14.14
C ARG A 28 -5.48 -2.00 13.90
N THR A 29 -4.39 -1.89 14.65
CA THR A 29 -3.40 -0.83 14.53
C THR A 29 -2.06 -1.39 14.04
N ILE A 30 -1.17 -0.53 13.57
CA ILE A 30 0.18 -0.94 13.18
C ILE A 30 1.00 -1.50 14.36
N PHE A 31 0.63 -1.16 15.59
CA PHE A 31 1.33 -1.66 16.79
C PHE A 31 0.99 -3.11 17.11
N ASP A 32 -0.14 -3.62 16.63
CA ASP A 32 -0.50 -5.05 16.76
C ASP A 32 0.42 -5.97 15.92
N LEU A 33 1.20 -5.39 14.99
CA LEU A 33 2.21 -6.09 14.18
C LEU A 33 3.58 -6.14 14.84
N LEU A 34 3.74 -5.52 16.01
CA LEU A 34 5.01 -5.37 16.70
C LEU A 34 4.97 -6.11 18.03
N PRO A 35 6.12 -6.59 18.54
CA PRO A 35 6.21 -7.10 19.90
C PRO A 35 5.84 -6.02 20.93
N THR A 36 5.29 -6.45 22.06
CA THR A 36 4.87 -5.57 23.15
C THR A 36 6.01 -4.78 23.79
N ASP A 37 7.24 -5.27 23.66
CA ASP A 37 8.46 -4.70 24.21
C ASP A 37 9.21 -3.75 23.24
N THR A 38 8.59 -3.38 22.12
CA THR A 38 9.22 -2.47 21.13
C THR A 38 9.53 -1.07 21.66
N GLY A 39 9.13 -0.76 22.89
CA GLY A 39 9.37 0.53 23.51
C GLY A 39 8.45 1.65 22.96
N ASN A 40 8.83 2.91 23.28
CA ASN A 40 8.01 4.08 22.92
C ASN A 40 8.23 4.53 21.47
N LEU A 41 8.08 3.64 20.50
CA LEU A 41 8.14 4.01 19.09
C LEU A 41 6.89 4.78 18.69
N PHE A 42 7.03 5.74 17.77
CA PHE A 42 5.93 6.42 17.09
C PHE A 42 6.14 6.38 15.58
N HIS A 43 5.06 6.44 14.84
CA HIS A 43 5.09 6.35 13.38
C HIS A 43 5.61 7.64 12.73
N VAL A 44 6.39 7.50 11.67
CA VAL A 44 6.92 8.62 10.85
C VAL A 44 6.02 8.79 9.63
N GLY A 45 5.11 9.75 9.71
CA GLY A 45 4.04 9.92 8.74
C GLY A 45 3.00 8.82 8.85
N ARG A 46 2.07 8.81 7.89
CA ARG A 46 0.93 7.88 7.90
C ARG A 46 0.74 7.22 6.55
N LEU A 47 0.15 6.03 6.59
CA LEU A 47 -0.51 5.36 5.47
C LEU A 47 -1.98 5.15 5.86
N ASP A 48 -2.89 5.34 4.92
CA ASP A 48 -4.31 5.07 5.14
C ASP A 48 -4.55 3.58 5.48
N LYS A 49 -5.72 3.23 6.05
CA LYS A 49 -6.07 1.85 6.43
C LYS A 49 -5.93 0.89 5.24
N GLU A 50 -6.37 1.32 4.05
CA GLU A 50 -6.32 0.51 2.82
C GLU A 50 -4.98 0.58 2.09
N SER A 51 -4.06 1.46 2.49
CA SER A 51 -2.74 1.60 1.86
C SER A 51 -1.73 0.68 2.51
N GLU A 52 -0.77 0.23 1.72
CA GLU A 52 0.22 -0.76 2.11
C GLU A 52 1.64 -0.23 2.00
N GLY A 53 2.59 -0.99 2.54
CA GLY A 53 4.01 -0.82 2.25
C GLY A 53 4.81 -0.15 3.34
N LEU A 54 5.89 0.50 2.95
CA LEU A 54 6.94 1.00 3.82
C LEU A 54 6.45 2.07 4.78
N LEU A 55 6.52 1.80 6.07
CA LEU A 55 6.26 2.74 7.16
C LEU A 55 7.42 2.67 8.15
N LEU A 56 7.92 3.81 8.57
CA LEU A 56 8.93 3.89 9.64
C LEU A 56 8.27 4.14 10.98
N LEU A 57 8.83 3.52 12.01
CA LEU A 57 8.55 3.85 13.40
C LEU A 57 9.88 4.10 14.11
N THR A 58 9.94 5.10 14.98
CA THR A 58 11.15 5.48 15.68
C THR A 58 10.85 6.08 17.05
N ASN A 59 11.85 6.12 17.94
CA ASN A 59 11.86 6.93 19.14
C ASN A 59 12.75 8.18 18.99
N ASP A 60 13.39 8.38 17.81
CA ASP A 60 14.16 9.57 17.47
C ASP A 60 13.23 10.64 16.88
N GLY A 61 12.86 11.63 17.72
CA GLY A 61 11.96 12.72 17.33
C GLY A 61 12.54 13.64 16.26
N ILE A 62 13.86 13.85 16.28
CA ILE A 62 14.55 14.72 15.31
C ILE A 62 14.50 14.06 13.93
N LEU A 63 14.86 12.78 13.83
CA LEU A 63 14.79 12.02 12.61
C LEU A 63 13.35 11.98 12.06
N ALA A 64 12.37 11.77 12.92
CA ALA A 64 10.96 11.75 12.51
C ALA A 64 10.50 13.10 11.95
N GLN A 65 10.83 14.19 12.62
CA GLN A 65 10.51 15.54 12.17
C GLN A 65 11.13 15.84 10.81
N ASP A 66 12.42 15.55 10.64
CA ASP A 66 13.12 15.75 9.37
C ASP A 66 12.50 14.95 8.22
N LEU A 67 12.15 13.70 8.45
CA LEU A 67 11.52 12.84 7.43
C LEU A 67 10.10 13.29 7.02
N MET A 68 9.37 13.91 7.95
CA MET A 68 8.02 14.38 7.70
C MET A 68 7.97 15.81 7.14
N HIS A 69 9.00 16.63 7.42
CA HIS A 69 8.96 18.06 7.08
C HIS A 69 8.95 18.28 5.56
N PRO A 70 7.99 19.05 5.02
CA PRO A 70 7.87 19.27 3.58
C PRO A 70 9.11 19.90 2.94
N SER A 71 9.89 20.72 3.70
CA SER A 71 11.09 21.36 3.18
C SER A 71 12.22 20.37 2.88
N LYS A 72 12.24 19.21 3.52
CA LYS A 72 13.26 18.18 3.30
C LYS A 72 13.02 17.41 1.98
N GLY A 73 11.78 17.39 1.48
CA GLY A 73 11.43 16.83 0.18
C GLY A 73 11.81 15.36 -0.01
N VAL A 74 11.65 14.58 1.05
CA VAL A 74 11.95 13.15 0.98
C VAL A 74 11.04 12.46 -0.03
N ASP A 75 11.64 11.78 -1.01
CA ASP A 75 10.92 11.00 -2.01
C ASP A 75 10.08 9.91 -1.36
N LYS A 76 8.80 9.88 -1.71
CA LYS A 76 7.87 8.80 -1.38
C LYS A 76 7.40 8.18 -2.69
N GLU A 77 7.84 6.95 -2.94
CA GLU A 77 7.49 6.22 -4.14
C GLU A 77 6.37 5.24 -3.87
N TYR A 78 5.38 5.25 -4.75
CA TYR A 78 4.20 4.42 -4.65
C TYR A 78 3.97 3.63 -5.93
N GLU A 79 3.77 2.33 -5.78
CA GLU A 79 3.19 1.47 -6.81
C GLU A 79 1.67 1.53 -6.66
N VAL A 80 0.98 1.80 -7.78
CA VAL A 80 -0.47 1.96 -7.82
C VAL A 80 -1.05 1.01 -8.86
N ILE A 81 -2.04 0.21 -8.46
CA ILE A 81 -2.84 -0.61 -9.36
C ILE A 81 -4.20 0.06 -9.53
N LEU A 82 -4.60 0.25 -10.78
CA LEU A 82 -5.82 0.93 -11.20
C LEU A 82 -6.85 -0.07 -11.74
N ASP A 83 -8.09 0.37 -11.78
CA ASP A 83 -9.22 -0.41 -12.31
C ASP A 83 -9.23 -0.49 -13.85
N LYS A 84 -8.54 0.42 -14.52
CA LYS A 84 -8.47 0.50 -15.99
C LYS A 84 -7.11 0.98 -16.48
N THR A 85 -6.90 0.90 -17.78
CA THR A 85 -5.65 1.30 -18.45
C THR A 85 -5.37 2.79 -18.27
N PHE A 86 -4.13 3.10 -17.91
CA PHE A 86 -3.59 4.44 -17.72
C PHE A 86 -2.66 4.79 -18.90
N ASN A 87 -2.80 5.98 -19.46
CA ASN A 87 -2.08 6.41 -20.66
C ASN A 87 -1.26 7.69 -20.40
N ASP A 88 -0.50 8.12 -21.43
CA ASP A 88 0.37 9.29 -21.31
C ASP A 88 -0.40 10.61 -21.18
N GLY A 89 -1.64 10.69 -21.70
CA GLY A 89 -2.54 11.82 -21.50
C GLY A 89 -2.96 11.97 -20.03
N ASP A 90 -3.27 10.85 -19.38
CA ASP A 90 -3.58 10.81 -17.94
C ASP A 90 -2.36 11.23 -17.12
N ALA A 91 -1.16 10.78 -17.51
CA ALA A 91 0.07 11.17 -16.86
C ALA A 91 0.33 12.68 -16.97
N ALA A 92 0.06 13.28 -18.13
CA ALA A 92 0.17 14.73 -18.33
C ALA A 92 -0.83 15.50 -17.46
N ALA A 93 -2.06 15.00 -17.33
CA ALA A 93 -3.09 15.57 -16.45
C ALA A 93 -2.68 15.53 -14.98
N LEU A 94 -2.16 14.39 -14.50
CA LEU A 94 -1.67 14.26 -13.12
C LEU A 94 -0.53 15.23 -12.79
N ARG A 95 0.39 15.46 -13.74
CA ARG A 95 1.53 16.38 -13.54
C ARG A 95 1.12 17.86 -13.43
N LYS A 96 -0.02 18.24 -13.98
CA LYS A 96 -0.56 19.60 -13.82
C LYS A 96 -0.84 19.93 -12.36
N GLY A 97 -1.10 18.90 -11.55
CA GLY A 97 -1.51 19.04 -10.18
C GLY A 97 -3.00 19.32 -10.04
N THR A 98 -3.48 19.24 -8.81
CA THR A 98 -4.89 19.45 -8.49
C THR A 98 -5.03 20.13 -7.12
N TRP A 99 -6.16 20.80 -6.90
CA TRP A 99 -6.45 21.44 -5.62
C TRP A 99 -7.05 20.42 -4.65
N ILE A 100 -6.41 20.25 -3.48
CA ILE A 100 -6.87 19.34 -2.42
C ILE A 100 -6.76 20.06 -1.07
N GLU A 101 -7.88 20.19 -0.35
CA GLU A 101 -7.94 20.71 1.03
C GLU A 101 -7.11 21.99 1.24
N GLY A 102 -7.28 23.00 0.37
CA GLY A 102 -6.60 24.30 0.52
C GLY A 102 -5.15 24.33 0.00
N SER A 103 -4.67 23.26 -0.66
CA SER A 103 -3.31 23.19 -1.19
C SER A 103 -3.27 22.61 -2.61
N VAL A 104 -2.26 23.00 -3.38
CA VAL A 104 -2.01 22.39 -4.68
C VAL A 104 -1.24 21.08 -4.50
N ALA A 105 -1.93 19.97 -4.71
CA ALA A 105 -1.33 18.65 -4.75
C ALA A 105 -0.55 18.46 -6.04
N ARG A 106 0.67 17.98 -5.96
CA ARG A 106 1.55 17.77 -7.11
C ARG A 106 2.19 16.39 -7.04
N ILE A 107 2.47 15.84 -8.22
CA ILE A 107 3.24 14.62 -8.40
C ILE A 107 4.58 15.02 -9.01
N GLU A 108 5.68 14.52 -8.46
CA GLU A 108 7.02 14.78 -8.99
C GLU A 108 7.26 13.96 -10.26
N SER A 109 6.85 12.70 -10.24
CA SER A 109 7.01 11.79 -11.36
C SER A 109 5.90 10.76 -11.40
N VAL A 110 5.49 10.38 -12.61
CA VAL A 110 4.62 9.24 -12.87
C VAL A 110 5.18 8.45 -14.05
N LEU A 111 5.27 7.14 -13.88
CA LEU A 111 5.78 6.20 -14.87
C LEU A 111 4.80 5.05 -15.05
N ASN A 112 4.44 4.73 -16.30
CA ASN A 112 3.67 3.54 -16.64
C ASN A 112 4.58 2.31 -16.56
N ILE A 113 4.18 1.32 -15.76
CA ILE A 113 4.87 0.03 -15.62
C ILE A 113 4.13 -1.05 -16.41
N ALA A 114 2.81 -1.01 -16.38
CA ALA A 114 1.91 -1.90 -17.11
C ALA A 114 0.59 -1.16 -17.40
N PRO A 115 -0.30 -1.67 -18.24
CA PRO A 115 -1.52 -0.95 -18.64
C PRO A 115 -2.34 -0.35 -17.50
N ASN A 116 -2.45 -1.03 -16.36
CA ASN A 116 -3.17 -0.56 -15.17
C ASN A 116 -2.26 -0.41 -13.94
N LYS A 117 -0.95 -0.34 -14.13
CA LYS A 117 0.03 -0.25 -13.05
C LYS A 117 0.99 0.90 -13.28
N ILE A 118 1.06 1.82 -12.34
CA ILE A 118 1.91 3.01 -12.42
C ILE A 118 2.79 3.15 -11.18
N LEU A 119 3.91 3.82 -11.34
CA LEU A 119 4.79 4.26 -10.26
C LEU A 119 4.66 5.77 -10.11
N ILE A 120 4.44 6.24 -8.89
CA ILE A 120 4.29 7.66 -8.57
C ILE A 120 5.33 8.05 -7.53
N ILE A 121 5.99 9.20 -7.73
CA ILE A 121 6.87 9.81 -6.73
C ILE A 121 6.25 11.12 -6.23
N LEU A 122 6.19 11.27 -4.91
CA LEU A 122 5.70 12.45 -4.21
C LEU A 122 6.75 12.95 -3.20
N HIS A 123 6.80 14.26 -3.01
CA HIS A 123 7.44 14.90 -1.84
C HIS A 123 6.41 15.26 -0.77
N GLN A 124 5.22 15.64 -1.18
CA GLN A 124 4.10 15.97 -0.30
C GLN A 124 3.46 14.71 0.30
N GLY A 125 2.60 14.89 1.27
CA GLY A 125 1.83 13.83 1.90
C GLY A 125 0.46 14.33 2.34
N LEU A 126 -0.30 14.96 1.42
CA LEU A 126 -1.67 15.38 1.69
C LEU A 126 -2.58 14.17 1.90
N LYS A 127 -3.63 14.36 2.68
CA LYS A 127 -4.59 13.29 2.98
C LYS A 127 -5.15 12.67 1.71
N ARG A 128 -4.94 11.37 1.54
CA ARG A 128 -5.41 10.57 0.39
C ARG A 128 -5.02 11.14 -0.99
N GLN A 129 -3.91 11.89 -1.08
CA GLN A 129 -3.52 12.67 -2.26
C GLN A 129 -3.60 11.88 -3.56
N ILE A 130 -2.95 10.71 -3.64
CA ILE A 130 -2.92 9.88 -4.86
C ILE A 130 -4.33 9.43 -5.25
N ARG A 131 -5.13 8.98 -4.27
CA ARG A 131 -6.50 8.51 -4.51
C ARG A 131 -7.42 9.62 -4.99
N VAL A 132 -7.28 10.83 -4.44
CA VAL A 132 -8.08 11.99 -4.84
C VAL A 132 -7.69 12.45 -6.24
N MET A 133 -6.39 12.58 -6.54
CA MET A 133 -5.90 13.02 -7.84
C MET A 133 -6.31 12.05 -8.97
N LEU A 134 -6.15 10.75 -8.74
CA LEU A 134 -6.56 9.72 -9.70
C LEU A 134 -8.08 9.63 -9.82
N GLY A 135 -8.81 9.78 -8.72
CA GLY A 135 -10.27 9.81 -8.70
C GLY A 135 -10.86 10.95 -9.54
N GLN A 136 -10.24 12.15 -9.51
CA GLN A 136 -10.64 13.29 -10.36
C GLN A 136 -10.44 13.03 -11.86
N LEU A 137 -9.52 12.13 -12.23
CA LEU A 137 -9.34 11.64 -13.60
C LEU A 137 -10.23 10.43 -13.92
N GLY A 138 -11.12 10.04 -13.00
CA GLY A 138 -12.04 8.93 -13.17
C GLY A 138 -11.43 7.54 -12.96
N PHE A 139 -10.27 7.44 -12.29
CA PHE A 139 -9.65 6.16 -11.93
C PHE A 139 -10.02 5.74 -10.51
N LYS A 140 -10.24 4.44 -10.31
CA LYS A 140 -10.33 3.82 -9.00
C LYS A 140 -9.01 3.13 -8.65
N VAL A 141 -8.39 3.54 -7.54
CA VAL A 141 -7.18 2.91 -7.03
C VAL A 141 -7.54 1.62 -6.32
N GLN A 142 -7.20 0.48 -6.93
CA GLN A 142 -7.42 -0.85 -6.37
C GLN A 142 -6.38 -1.17 -5.28
N ARG A 143 -5.11 -0.89 -5.56
CA ARG A 143 -4.02 -1.11 -4.60
C ARG A 143 -3.06 0.06 -4.60
N LEU A 144 -2.60 0.46 -3.42
CA LEU A 144 -1.63 1.54 -3.21
C LEU A 144 -0.57 1.07 -2.23
N THR A 145 0.65 0.87 -2.72
CA THR A 145 1.77 0.36 -1.93
C THR A 145 2.92 1.35 -1.95
N ARG A 146 3.33 1.87 -0.80
CA ARG A 146 4.57 2.67 -0.72
C ARG A 146 5.78 1.75 -0.75
N THR A 147 6.53 1.78 -1.85
CA THR A 147 7.68 0.89 -2.12
C THR A 147 8.99 1.46 -1.62
N ARG A 148 9.12 2.81 -1.54
CA ARG A 148 10.34 3.51 -1.14
C ARG A 148 10.05 4.76 -0.34
N LEU A 149 10.93 5.06 0.61
CA LEU A 149 10.98 6.31 1.36
C LEU A 149 12.44 6.79 1.42
N GLY A 150 12.74 7.86 0.71
CA GLY A 150 14.13 8.29 0.52
C GLY A 150 14.98 7.16 -0.06
N PRO A 151 16.10 6.78 0.57
CA PRO A 151 16.96 5.66 0.13
C PRO A 151 16.42 4.28 0.53
N LEU A 152 15.45 4.20 1.44
CA LEU A 152 14.95 2.95 1.99
C LEU A 152 13.91 2.28 1.09
N THR A 153 14.00 0.96 0.96
CA THR A 153 13.06 0.13 0.19
C THR A 153 12.54 -1.04 1.03
N LEU A 154 11.47 -1.70 0.57
CA LEU A 154 10.89 -2.90 1.20
C LEU A 154 11.68 -4.18 0.96
N ARG A 155 12.89 -4.12 0.36
CA ARG A 155 13.65 -5.31 0.00
C ARG A 155 13.83 -6.23 1.22
N GLY A 156 13.41 -7.49 1.09
CA GLY A 156 13.55 -8.51 2.14
C GLY A 156 12.55 -8.42 3.29
N VAL A 157 11.60 -7.49 3.28
CA VAL A 157 10.58 -7.35 4.32
C VAL A 157 9.22 -7.79 3.80
N LYS A 158 8.69 -8.92 4.29
CA LYS A 158 7.37 -9.45 3.90
C LYS A 158 6.23 -8.55 4.43
N PRO A 159 5.07 -8.53 3.79
CA PRO A 159 3.89 -7.85 4.35
C PRO A 159 3.58 -8.31 5.78
N GLY A 160 3.30 -7.37 6.68
CA GLY A 160 3.08 -7.64 8.11
C GLY A 160 4.36 -7.83 8.93
N SER A 161 5.52 -7.87 8.29
CA SER A 161 6.81 -7.99 8.98
C SER A 161 7.53 -6.66 9.06
N TYR A 162 8.48 -6.59 9.96
CA TYR A 162 9.35 -5.42 10.14
C TYR A 162 10.83 -5.85 10.25
N ARG A 163 11.71 -4.89 10.08
CA ARG A 163 13.13 -5.00 10.44
C ARG A 163 13.62 -3.74 11.14
N GLU A 164 14.57 -3.88 12.00
CA GLU A 164 15.29 -2.74 12.57
C GLU A 164 16.23 -2.15 11.51
N LEU A 165 16.35 -0.82 11.47
CA LEU A 165 17.31 -0.15 10.60
C LEU A 165 18.72 -0.29 11.18
N ARG A 166 19.65 -0.65 10.31
CA ARG A 166 21.08 -0.71 10.62
C ARG A 166 21.68 0.69 10.59
N THR A 167 22.89 0.83 11.12
CA THR A 167 23.63 2.09 11.09
C THR A 167 23.77 2.63 9.67
N GLU A 168 24.04 1.75 8.69
CA GLU A 168 24.18 2.13 7.28
C GLU A 168 22.88 2.70 6.70
N ASP A 169 21.72 2.12 7.06
CA ASP A 169 20.40 2.63 6.65
C ASP A 169 20.16 4.04 7.20
N LEU A 170 20.53 4.28 8.48
CA LEU A 170 20.38 5.57 9.13
C LEU A 170 21.33 6.62 8.56
N GLU A 171 22.56 6.24 8.23
CA GLU A 171 23.52 7.12 7.55
C GLU A 171 23.04 7.51 6.16
N MET A 172 22.52 6.55 5.36
CA MET A 172 21.92 6.85 4.07
C MET A 172 20.74 7.81 4.20
N LEU A 173 19.88 7.63 5.22
CA LEU A 173 18.77 8.55 5.49
C LEU A 173 19.27 9.95 5.82
N ARG A 174 20.22 10.08 6.76
CA ARG A 174 20.77 11.37 7.16
C ARG A 174 21.45 12.09 5.99
N LYS A 175 22.20 11.36 5.17
CA LYS A 175 22.79 11.88 3.94
C LYS A 175 21.73 12.39 2.96
N ALA A 176 20.65 11.65 2.77
CA ALA A 176 19.55 12.06 1.90
C ALA A 176 18.81 13.30 2.43
N LEU A 177 18.68 13.44 3.75
CA LEU A 177 18.06 14.59 4.41
C LEU A 177 18.94 15.87 4.37
N SER A 178 20.26 15.70 4.30
CA SER A 178 21.23 16.80 4.23
C SER A 178 21.50 17.25 2.78
N ALA A 179 21.16 16.43 1.80
CA ALA A 179 21.41 16.76 0.40
C ALA A 179 20.55 17.95 -0.05
N PRO A 180 21.15 18.93 -0.76
CA PRO A 180 20.39 20.02 -1.36
C PRO A 180 19.37 19.45 -2.34
N ARG A 181 18.14 19.95 -2.29
CA ARG A 181 17.10 19.55 -3.25
C ARG A 181 17.60 19.80 -4.68
N PRO A 182 17.48 18.85 -5.59
CA PRO A 182 17.66 19.14 -6.99
C PRO A 182 16.67 20.25 -7.38
N LYS A 183 17.16 21.35 -7.92
CA LYS A 183 16.32 22.40 -8.48
C LYS A 183 15.39 21.75 -9.50
N ARG A 184 14.09 21.97 -9.36
CA ARG A 184 13.07 21.46 -10.27
C ARG A 184 13.43 21.89 -11.69
N GLU A 185 13.92 20.98 -12.51
CA GLU A 185 14.01 21.23 -13.93
C GLU A 185 12.58 21.47 -14.45
N LYS A 186 12.37 22.64 -15.05
CA LYS A 186 11.14 22.89 -15.82
C LYS A 186 11.13 21.84 -16.92
N THR A 187 10.33 20.79 -16.73
CA THR A 187 10.23 19.67 -17.66
C THR A 187 9.76 20.18 -19.01
N THR A 188 10.70 20.38 -19.91
CA THR A 188 10.49 20.32 -21.35
C THR A 188 10.01 18.92 -21.71
N PRO A 189 9.09 18.74 -22.69
CA PRO A 189 8.50 17.44 -23.00
C PRO A 189 9.58 16.41 -23.33
N ALA A 190 9.43 15.23 -22.78
CA ALA A 190 10.36 14.13 -22.71
C ALA A 190 11.14 13.85 -23.99
N LYS A 191 12.44 14.14 -24.00
CA LYS A 191 13.40 13.37 -24.78
C LYS A 191 13.44 11.96 -24.17
N LYS A 192 13.17 10.94 -25.00
CA LYS A 192 13.21 9.51 -24.67
C LYS A 192 14.40 9.20 -23.75
N LEU A 193 14.14 8.90 -22.49
CA LEU A 193 15.13 8.33 -21.58
C LEU A 193 15.38 6.90 -22.06
N LYS A 194 16.48 6.69 -22.79
CA LYS A 194 16.97 5.37 -23.15
C LYS A 194 17.29 4.61 -21.85
N SER A 195 16.71 3.47 -21.73
CA SER A 195 16.81 2.47 -20.68
C SER A 195 18.25 2.13 -20.26
N LYS A 196 18.82 2.84 -19.30
CA LYS A 196 20.09 2.44 -18.67
C LYS A 196 20.00 2.17 -17.16
N GLN A 197 18.82 2.32 -16.55
CA GLN A 197 18.63 2.03 -15.11
C GLN A 197 17.70 0.84 -14.81
N HIS A 198 17.24 0.11 -15.84
CA HIS A 198 16.35 -1.04 -15.66
C HIS A 198 17.07 -2.37 -15.35
N SER A 199 18.39 -2.40 -15.37
CA SER A 199 19.13 -3.65 -15.09
C SER A 199 19.25 -4.03 -13.61
N ARG A 200 18.62 -3.28 -12.69
CA ARG A 200 18.68 -3.57 -11.25
C ARG A 200 17.40 -4.18 -10.67
N PHE A 201 16.35 -4.32 -11.46
CA PHE A 201 15.13 -5.04 -11.07
C PHE A 201 15.05 -6.35 -11.84
N GLN A 202 15.74 -7.39 -11.35
CA GLN A 202 15.43 -8.75 -11.75
C GLN A 202 14.01 -9.09 -11.28
N LEU A 203 13.12 -9.22 -12.25
CA LEU A 203 11.82 -9.87 -12.10
C LEU A 203 12.05 -11.26 -11.50
N ILE A 204 11.43 -11.51 -10.36
CA ILE A 204 11.28 -12.87 -9.84
C ILE A 204 10.27 -13.56 -10.76
N PRO A 205 10.65 -14.63 -11.49
CA PRO A 205 9.67 -15.36 -12.30
C PRO A 205 8.63 -16.02 -11.39
N ALA A 206 7.38 -15.90 -11.77
CA ALA A 206 6.26 -16.62 -11.16
C ALA A 206 6.57 -18.11 -11.19
N ALA A 207 6.31 -18.79 -10.08
CA ALA A 207 6.57 -20.20 -9.84
C ALA A 207 6.09 -21.10 -11.00
N ALA A 208 6.98 -21.99 -11.40
CA ALA A 208 6.79 -22.99 -12.44
C ALA A 208 5.56 -23.86 -12.18
N LYS A 209 4.79 -24.08 -13.23
CA LYS A 209 3.74 -25.09 -13.31
C LYS A 209 4.35 -26.48 -13.09
N SER A 210 3.76 -27.25 -12.20
CA SER A 210 4.05 -28.67 -12.00
C SER A 210 3.82 -29.47 -13.31
N PRO A 211 4.65 -30.47 -13.63
CA PRO A 211 4.48 -31.28 -14.82
C PRO A 211 3.29 -32.25 -14.65
N SER A 212 2.37 -32.23 -15.60
CA SER A 212 1.29 -33.19 -15.68
C SER A 212 1.83 -34.57 -16.02
N ALA A 213 1.53 -35.54 -15.19
CA ALA A 213 1.78 -36.95 -15.45
C ALA A 213 0.90 -37.44 -16.61
N ARG A 214 1.56 -37.86 -17.66
CA ARG A 214 1.02 -38.55 -18.82
C ARG A 214 0.60 -39.97 -18.38
N ASN A 215 -0.69 -40.28 -18.37
CA ASN A 215 -1.12 -41.67 -18.24
C ASN A 215 -1.83 -42.12 -19.53
N LYS A 216 -1.31 -43.21 -20.10
CA LYS A 216 -1.73 -43.83 -21.35
C LYS A 216 -2.99 -44.66 -21.12
N SER A 217 -3.85 -44.55 -22.09
CA SER A 217 -4.94 -45.41 -22.56
C SER A 217 -5.00 -46.83 -22.05
N ARG A 218 -6.20 -47.29 -21.66
CA ARG A 218 -6.74 -48.58 -22.12
C ARG A 218 -8.29 -48.49 -22.20
N ARG A 219 -8.79 -49.10 -23.29
CA ARG A 219 -10.13 -49.21 -23.83
C ARG A 219 -11.12 -49.94 -22.92
N ALA A 220 -12.37 -49.58 -23.13
CA ALA A 220 -13.71 -50.03 -22.79
C ALA A 220 -13.95 -51.59 -22.67
N PRO A 221 -15.15 -52.12 -22.32
CA PRO A 221 -16.49 -51.62 -22.67
C PRO A 221 -17.63 -51.75 -21.59
N SER A 222 -18.71 -51.03 -21.88
CA SER A 222 -20.17 -51.26 -21.75
C SER A 222 -20.78 -52.00 -20.55
N GLU A 223 -21.81 -51.40 -20.04
CA GLU A 223 -23.21 -51.88 -19.83
C GLU A 223 -23.84 -51.36 -18.51
N GLY A 224 -25.11 -50.95 -18.58
CA GLY A 224 -26.05 -51.07 -17.48
C GLY A 224 -26.57 -49.79 -16.83
N ASN A 225 -27.59 -49.15 -17.41
CA ASN A 225 -28.58 -48.34 -16.68
C ASN A 225 -29.56 -49.29 -15.95
N PRO A 226 -30.08 -49.01 -14.76
CA PRO A 226 -31.36 -48.31 -14.70
C PRO A 226 -31.64 -47.39 -13.50
N THR A 227 -32.35 -46.34 -13.77
CA THR A 227 -33.41 -45.63 -13.02
C THR A 227 -33.68 -46.04 -11.56
N THR A 228 -33.70 -45.04 -10.62
CA THR A 228 -34.78 -44.92 -9.62
C THR A 228 -34.85 -43.50 -9.00
N LYS A 229 -35.95 -42.85 -9.23
CA LYS A 229 -36.90 -42.08 -8.42
C LYS A 229 -36.41 -41.27 -7.21
N ARG A 230 -36.72 -39.94 -7.29
CA ARG A 230 -36.91 -38.98 -6.19
C ARG A 230 -37.89 -39.49 -5.12
N PRO A 231 -37.82 -38.94 -3.89
CA PRO A 231 -39.02 -38.29 -3.37
C PRO A 231 -38.78 -36.87 -2.78
N ARG A 232 -39.83 -36.06 -2.98
CA ARG A 232 -40.11 -34.75 -2.33
C ARG A 232 -40.43 -34.93 -0.86
N LYS A 233 -40.01 -33.99 0.01
CA LYS A 233 -40.70 -33.66 1.31
C LYS A 233 -40.60 -32.17 1.53
N LYS A 234 -41.66 -31.51 1.49
CA LYS A 234 -42.65 -30.80 2.33
C LYS A 234 -42.00 -29.87 3.39
N SER A 235 -42.35 -28.59 3.29
CA SER A 235 -42.27 -27.55 4.31
C SER A 235 -43.26 -27.81 5.46
N PRO A 236 -43.03 -27.22 6.61
CA PRO A 236 -44.15 -26.74 7.44
C PRO A 236 -44.07 -25.24 7.72
N THR A 237 -45.27 -24.69 7.71
CA THR A 237 -45.78 -23.38 8.04
C THR A 237 -45.69 -23.06 9.53
N GLY A 238 -45.44 -21.77 9.83
CA GLY A 238 -46.16 -20.97 10.81
C GLY A 238 -45.67 -21.03 12.24
N ASP A 239 -45.22 -19.89 12.78
CA ASP A 239 -45.92 -19.31 13.89
C ASP A 239 -45.47 -17.85 14.16
N ARG A 240 -46.48 -17.08 14.48
CA ARG A 240 -46.54 -15.65 14.68
C ARG A 240 -46.43 -15.41 16.18
N ILE A 241 -45.45 -14.66 16.67
CA ILE A 241 -45.49 -14.11 18.05
C ILE A 241 -45.27 -12.59 17.98
N GLN A 242 -46.21 -11.92 18.64
CA GLN A 242 -46.40 -10.50 18.81
C GLN A 242 -45.42 -9.89 19.81
N GLY A 243 -45.10 -8.60 19.57
CA GLY A 243 -45.07 -7.60 20.63
C GLY A 243 -43.73 -7.34 21.30
N PHE A 244 -43.04 -6.27 20.89
CA PHE A 244 -42.21 -5.52 21.84
C PHE A 244 -42.42 -4.01 21.68
N LYS A 245 -42.72 -3.38 22.83
CA LYS A 245 -43.04 -1.97 23.04
C LYS A 245 -41.84 -1.06 22.76
N ARG A 246 -42.13 0.08 22.15
CA ARG A 246 -41.24 1.25 22.09
C ARG A 246 -41.02 1.84 23.47
N ILE A 247 -39.77 2.10 23.83
CA ILE A 247 -39.40 2.94 24.98
C ILE A 247 -38.72 4.19 24.42
N SER A 248 -39.30 5.36 24.75
CA SER A 248 -38.77 6.68 24.45
C SER A 248 -37.65 7.06 25.42
N PRO A 249 -36.64 7.88 25.02
CA PRO A 249 -35.60 8.34 25.93
C PRO A 249 -36.06 9.52 26.80
N PRO A 250 -35.49 9.70 27.98
CA PRO A 250 -35.77 10.83 28.86
C PRO A 250 -34.98 12.09 28.47
N LYS A 251 -35.52 13.22 28.92
CA LYS A 251 -35.05 14.59 28.72
C LYS A 251 -33.62 14.86 29.20
#